data_42484331b18b30f43626ee3eb8b94522
#
_entry.id   42484331b18b30f43626ee3eb8b94522
#
_cell.length_a   1.000
_cell.length_b   1.000
_cell.length_c   1.000
_cell.angle_alpha   90.00
_cell.angle_beta   90.00
_cell.angle_gamma   90.00
#
_symmetry.space_group_name_H-M   'P 1'
#
loop_
_entity.id
_entity.type
_entity.pdbx_description
1 polymer ?
#
loop_
_entity_poly.entity_id
_entity_poly.type
_entity_poly.pdbx_seq_one_letter_code
_entity_poly.pdbx_strand_id
1 'polypeptide(L)'
;MATATVLSRLSLIPNLSSKPKSFSNKRTTVSVRAQASFSDPFVLQLAESLEDSLSPSSLPLQRIRDSSAESLLSTPWPSRRDEPFRFTDTSFIRYSQIEPVSTQQLNSEILDNLTETHFPNAVIIDGFVSNLTIGPSDLPDGVYFGSFSGLPDDLTNRVSEFIGDFDSGDLFWSINGMGAPDLTVIYVPAGCKVDNSIHLRYFSGQTGDRESKRLPVSNPRVFVLVEEGGEVGIVEEFVGRDEHGFYWTNPVLEVVVLKNAKVKHSYLQKESTAAAHIKWTFVRQEAESEYELVEVSTGGRLGRHNVHVQQLGPDTLTELTTFHMCVNEQTLDLHSRIVLDHPRGSSRQLHKCIVAHSSGQAVFDGNVRVNKYAQQTDAGQLTRSLLLKPRATVNIKPNLQIIADDVKCSHGAAISDLEEDQLFYFQARGIDLETARRALISSFGSEVIEKFPNREIRDQARNHVKSLL
;
A
#
# COMPACT_ATOMS: atom_id res chain seq x y z
N MET A 1 41.16 14.89 55.54
CA MET A 1 42.31 15.86 55.56
C MET A 1 42.43 16.38 54.14
N ALA A 2 42.33 17.62 53.78
CA ALA A 2 42.23 18.93 54.39
C ALA A 2 41.42 19.74 53.37
N THR A 3 40.38 20.40 53.78
CA THR A 3 40.17 21.80 54.17
C THR A 3 40.65 22.87 53.21
N ALA A 4 39.67 23.55 52.63
CA ALA A 4 39.41 25.00 52.64
C ALA A 4 40.44 25.95 51.93
N THR A 5 40.01 26.97 51.23
CA THR A 5 39.64 28.27 51.82
C THR A 5 39.16 29.24 50.71
N VAL A 6 38.12 29.96 51.08
CA VAL A 6 37.52 31.16 50.46
C VAL A 6 38.48 32.33 50.47
N LEU A 7 38.48 33.17 49.45
CA LEU A 7 38.78 34.60 49.60
C LEU A 7 38.02 35.47 48.59
N SER A 8 37.20 36.31 49.15
CA SER A 8 36.48 37.44 48.59
C SER A 8 37.42 38.60 48.21
N ARG A 9 37.13 39.29 47.13
CA ARG A 9 37.46 40.77 47.06
C ARG A 9 36.37 41.51 46.30
N LEU A 10 35.78 42.38 47.06
CA LEU A 10 35.04 43.56 46.61
C LEU A 10 36.00 44.61 46.03
N SER A 11 35.63 45.31 44.98
CA SER A 11 35.97 46.73 44.80
C SER A 11 35.13 47.34 43.65
N LEU A 12 34.29 48.32 44.08
CA LEU A 12 34.15 49.68 43.57
C LEU A 12 33.51 49.90 42.19
N ILE A 13 32.33 50.48 42.27
CA ILE A 13 31.54 51.17 41.25
C ILE A 13 32.18 52.56 40.93
N PRO A 14 32.03 53.01 39.70
CA PRO A 14 31.68 54.46 39.51
C PRO A 14 30.38 54.58 38.71
N ASN A 15 29.51 55.42 39.23
CA ASN A 15 28.33 55.99 38.61
C ASN A 15 28.65 56.68 37.31
N LEU A 16 27.95 56.45 36.27
CA LEU A 16 27.76 57.32 35.13
C LEU A 16 26.31 57.30 34.66
N SER A 17 25.65 58.38 34.86
CA SER A 17 24.33 58.72 34.39
C SER A 17 24.27 58.72 32.86
N SER A 18 23.35 57.93 32.27
CA SER A 18 22.90 58.13 30.90
C SER A 18 21.41 57.84 30.77
N LYS A 19 20.73 58.76 30.14
CA LYS A 19 19.29 58.90 29.89
C LYS A 19 18.65 57.64 29.26
N PRO A 20 17.39 57.34 29.54
CA PRO A 20 16.70 56.21 28.93
C PRO A 20 16.42 56.47 27.45
N LYS A 21 16.98 55.63 26.58
CA LYS A 21 16.56 55.51 25.19
C LYS A 21 15.25 54.71 25.14
N SER A 22 14.22 55.35 24.61
CA SER A 22 12.96 54.72 24.32
C SER A 22 13.15 53.55 23.31
N PHE A 23 12.99 52.32 23.75
CA PHE A 23 12.86 51.21 22.84
C PHE A 23 11.44 51.19 22.27
N SER A 24 11.34 51.59 21.01
CA SER A 24 10.17 51.35 20.18
C SER A 24 10.02 49.82 19.96
N ASN A 25 9.08 49.20 20.64
CA ASN A 25 8.63 47.85 20.36
C ASN A 25 7.97 47.84 18.97
N LYS A 26 8.76 47.61 17.92
CA LYS A 26 8.20 47.11 16.66
C LYS A 26 7.67 45.72 16.93
N ARG A 27 6.37 45.61 17.20
CA ARG A 27 5.63 44.37 17.05
C ARG A 27 5.76 43.93 15.58
N THR A 28 6.66 42.99 15.32
CA THR A 28 6.64 42.21 14.06
C THR A 28 5.37 41.37 14.12
N THR A 29 4.31 41.89 13.55
CA THR A 29 3.15 41.09 13.21
C THR A 29 3.63 40.08 12.15
N VAL A 30 3.96 38.88 12.58
CA VAL A 30 4.01 37.72 11.68
C VAL A 30 2.58 37.52 11.20
N SER A 31 2.26 38.10 10.04
CA SER A 31 1.06 37.74 9.33
C SER A 31 1.25 36.28 8.87
N VAL A 32 0.74 35.35 9.64
CA VAL A 32 0.40 34.04 9.10
C VAL A 32 -0.66 34.32 8.04
N ARG A 33 -0.24 34.49 6.79
CA ARG A 33 -1.14 34.35 5.67
C ARG A 33 -1.54 32.88 5.71
N ALA A 34 -2.71 32.57 6.23
CA ALA A 34 -3.43 31.39 5.86
C ALA A 34 -3.50 31.46 4.31
N GLN A 35 -2.68 30.68 3.63
CA GLN A 35 -2.91 30.38 2.23
C GLN A 35 -4.27 29.69 2.22
N ALA A 36 -5.29 30.40 1.76
CA ALA A 36 -6.50 29.75 1.33
C ALA A 36 -6.04 28.68 0.33
N SER A 37 -6.19 27.42 0.68
CA SER A 37 -5.93 26.31 -0.24
C SER A 37 -6.94 26.49 -1.37
N PHE A 38 -6.48 27.01 -2.51
CA PHE A 38 -7.31 27.02 -3.71
C PHE A 38 -7.53 25.57 -4.06
N SER A 39 -8.77 25.13 -4.06
CA SER A 39 -9.18 23.81 -4.55
C SER A 39 -8.61 23.61 -5.95
N ASP A 40 -8.04 22.43 -6.21
CA ASP A 40 -7.54 22.09 -7.56
C ASP A 40 -8.75 21.87 -8.50
N PRO A 41 -8.97 22.70 -9.53
CA PRO A 41 -10.14 22.57 -10.41
C PRO A 41 -10.25 21.19 -11.07
N PHE A 42 -9.12 20.54 -11.35
CA PHE A 42 -9.11 19.19 -11.90
C PHE A 42 -9.65 18.16 -10.91
N VAL A 43 -9.25 18.25 -9.64
CA VAL A 43 -9.72 17.36 -8.58
C VAL A 43 -11.21 17.57 -8.32
N LEU A 44 -11.68 18.82 -8.33
CA LEU A 44 -13.11 19.12 -8.16
C LEU A 44 -13.94 18.54 -9.31
N GLN A 45 -13.52 18.75 -10.55
CA GLN A 45 -14.22 18.19 -11.72
C GLN A 45 -14.25 16.64 -11.68
N LEU A 46 -13.15 16.02 -11.23
CA LEU A 46 -13.10 14.56 -11.04
C LEU A 46 -14.08 14.12 -9.95
N ALA A 47 -14.14 14.82 -8.82
CA ALA A 47 -15.07 14.52 -7.73
C ALA A 47 -16.53 14.61 -8.19
N GLU A 48 -16.91 15.67 -8.91
CA GLU A 48 -18.25 15.82 -9.50
C GLU A 48 -18.58 14.65 -10.46
N SER A 49 -17.62 14.27 -11.34
CA SER A 49 -17.80 13.16 -12.26
C SER A 49 -17.98 11.82 -11.56
N LEU A 50 -17.27 11.60 -10.44
CA LEU A 50 -17.41 10.40 -9.61
C LEU A 50 -18.78 10.37 -8.94
N GLU A 51 -19.22 11.49 -8.35
CA GLU A 51 -20.53 11.61 -7.70
C GLU A 51 -21.68 11.32 -8.67
N ASP A 52 -21.65 11.91 -9.85
CA ASP A 52 -22.67 11.73 -10.88
C ASP A 52 -22.77 10.29 -11.40
N SER A 53 -21.70 9.50 -11.29
CA SER A 53 -21.64 8.12 -11.78
C SER A 53 -22.24 7.09 -10.83
N LEU A 54 -22.50 7.45 -9.56
CA LEU A 54 -22.84 6.51 -8.50
C LEU A 54 -24.33 6.47 -8.18
N SER A 55 -24.80 5.28 -7.85
CA SER A 55 -26.13 5.06 -7.28
C SER A 55 -26.14 5.35 -5.76
N PRO A 56 -27.32 5.64 -5.16
CA PRO A 56 -27.45 5.73 -3.72
C PRO A 56 -26.90 4.50 -3.00
N SER A 57 -26.20 4.71 -1.89
CA SER A 57 -25.48 3.66 -1.16
C SER A 57 -25.99 3.44 0.25
N SER A 58 -25.54 2.35 0.89
CA SER A 58 -25.75 2.08 2.32
C SER A 58 -25.09 3.16 3.20
N LEU A 59 -25.58 3.33 4.43
CA LEU A 59 -25.09 4.36 5.35
C LEU A 59 -23.57 4.38 5.58
N PRO A 60 -22.87 3.25 5.80
CA PRO A 60 -21.42 3.29 5.98
C PRO A 60 -20.66 3.79 4.75
N LEU A 61 -21.05 3.33 3.56
CA LEU A 61 -20.41 3.77 2.31
C LEU A 61 -20.70 5.25 2.04
N GLN A 62 -21.91 5.73 2.36
CA GLN A 62 -22.24 7.15 2.25
C GLN A 62 -21.38 8.02 3.17
N ARG A 63 -21.11 7.60 4.42
CA ARG A 63 -20.20 8.32 5.31
C ARG A 63 -18.78 8.42 4.76
N ILE A 64 -18.28 7.33 4.17
CA ILE A 64 -16.97 7.32 3.49
C ILE A 64 -16.97 8.32 2.33
N ARG A 65 -18.02 8.37 1.53
CA ARG A 65 -18.16 9.31 0.41
C ARG A 65 -18.18 10.76 0.89
N ASP A 66 -18.97 11.06 1.92
CA ASP A 66 -19.10 12.41 2.47
C ASP A 66 -17.75 12.92 3.03
N SER A 67 -17.07 12.10 3.83
CA SER A 67 -15.73 12.41 4.35
C SER A 67 -14.69 12.57 3.23
N SER A 68 -14.75 11.73 2.21
CA SER A 68 -13.84 11.79 1.07
C SER A 68 -14.09 13.02 0.21
N ALA A 69 -15.35 13.39 -0.02
CA ALA A 69 -15.73 14.61 -0.73
C ALA A 69 -15.18 15.86 -0.01
N GLU A 70 -15.29 15.93 1.31
CA GLU A 70 -14.74 17.03 2.12
C GLU A 70 -13.20 17.10 1.97
N SER A 71 -12.50 15.96 2.01
CA SER A 71 -11.06 15.88 1.82
C SER A 71 -10.64 16.37 0.42
N LEU A 72 -11.38 16.00 -0.63
CA LEU A 72 -11.09 16.39 -2.03
C LEU A 72 -11.18 17.90 -2.24
N LEU A 73 -12.01 18.62 -1.48
CA LEU A 73 -12.12 20.08 -1.57
C LEU A 73 -10.80 20.81 -1.26
N SER A 74 -9.94 20.22 -0.44
CA SER A 74 -8.71 20.84 0.07
C SER A 74 -7.41 20.15 -0.41
N THR A 75 -7.52 19.00 -1.07
CA THR A 75 -6.36 18.18 -1.46
C THR A 75 -6.02 18.39 -2.93
N PRO A 76 -4.88 19.04 -3.28
CA PRO A 76 -4.48 19.22 -4.66
C PRO A 76 -3.95 17.92 -5.27
N TRP A 77 -3.92 17.85 -6.61
CA TRP A 77 -3.25 16.76 -7.30
C TRP A 77 -1.75 16.74 -6.97
N PRO A 78 -1.18 15.58 -6.59
CA PRO A 78 0.21 15.51 -6.17
C PRO A 78 1.18 15.78 -7.31
N SER A 79 2.31 16.37 -6.96
CA SER A 79 3.39 16.69 -7.87
C SER A 79 4.72 16.12 -7.37
N ARG A 80 5.73 16.07 -8.24
CA ARG A 80 7.09 15.66 -7.85
C ARG A 80 7.78 16.60 -6.85
N ARG A 81 7.14 17.71 -6.42
CA ARG A 81 7.59 18.56 -5.33
C ARG A 81 7.13 18.05 -3.97
N ASP A 82 6.08 17.27 -3.96
CA ASP A 82 5.55 16.64 -2.76
C ASP A 82 6.40 15.41 -2.43
N GLU A 83 6.91 15.37 -1.20
CA GLU A 83 7.89 14.35 -0.77
C GLU A 83 7.44 12.91 -1.06
N PRO A 84 6.17 12.49 -0.82
CA PRO A 84 5.72 11.14 -1.13
C PRO A 84 5.66 10.82 -2.64
N PHE A 85 5.69 11.84 -3.51
CA PHE A 85 5.59 11.69 -4.97
C PHE A 85 6.86 12.15 -5.71
N ARG A 86 7.94 12.42 -4.98
CA ARG A 86 9.18 12.96 -5.56
C ARG A 86 9.73 12.13 -6.72
N PHE A 87 9.61 10.82 -6.63
CA PHE A 87 10.10 9.87 -7.64
C PHE A 87 8.98 9.22 -8.45
N THR A 88 7.73 9.60 -8.21
CA THR A 88 6.56 8.99 -8.82
C THR A 88 5.80 10.03 -9.63
N ASP A 89 5.79 9.85 -10.95
CA ASP A 89 5.11 10.76 -11.86
C ASP A 89 3.68 10.30 -12.15
N THR A 90 2.70 11.04 -11.64
CA THR A 90 1.27 10.82 -11.87
C THR A 90 0.69 11.71 -12.97
N SER A 91 1.53 12.45 -13.68
CA SER A 91 1.10 13.46 -14.64
C SER A 91 0.28 12.88 -15.80
N PHE A 92 0.61 11.65 -16.25
CA PHE A 92 -0.14 11.03 -17.34
C PHE A 92 -1.60 10.73 -16.96
N ILE A 93 -1.89 10.45 -15.68
CA ILE A 93 -3.27 10.30 -15.18
C ILE A 93 -3.95 11.67 -15.20
N ARG A 94 -3.29 12.71 -14.64
CA ARG A 94 -3.84 14.06 -14.60
C ARG A 94 -4.15 14.64 -15.98
N TYR A 95 -3.33 14.31 -16.99
CA TYR A 95 -3.52 14.81 -18.37
C TYR A 95 -4.45 13.92 -19.22
N SER A 96 -4.98 12.87 -18.62
CA SER A 96 -6.01 12.03 -19.25
C SER A 96 -7.41 12.55 -18.94
N GLN A 97 -8.35 12.23 -19.79
CA GLN A 97 -9.78 12.37 -19.53
C GLN A 97 -10.20 11.17 -18.68
N ILE A 98 -10.31 11.38 -17.35
CA ILE A 98 -10.68 10.32 -16.42
C ILE A 98 -12.20 10.13 -16.52
N GLU A 99 -12.61 8.89 -16.72
CA GLU A 99 -14.02 8.51 -16.80
C GLU A 99 -14.33 7.46 -15.73
N PRO A 100 -15.23 7.74 -14.77
CA PRO A 100 -15.70 6.72 -13.85
C PRO A 100 -16.37 5.59 -14.61
N VAL A 101 -16.05 4.34 -14.23
CA VAL A 101 -16.66 3.18 -14.88
C VAL A 101 -18.10 3.02 -14.39
N SER A 102 -19.04 2.94 -15.34
CA SER A 102 -20.45 2.71 -15.03
C SER A 102 -20.83 1.22 -15.04
N THR A 103 -21.76 0.84 -14.19
CA THR A 103 -22.18 -0.52 -13.81
C THR A 103 -22.71 -1.43 -14.93
N GLN A 104 -22.89 -0.98 -16.14
CA GLN A 104 -23.84 -1.62 -17.06
C GLN A 104 -23.28 -2.56 -18.11
N GLN A 105 -21.97 -2.81 -18.15
CA GLN A 105 -21.41 -3.76 -19.13
C GLN A 105 -20.55 -4.81 -18.42
N LEU A 106 -21.21 -5.71 -17.72
CA LEU A 106 -20.62 -7.00 -17.37
C LEU A 106 -20.33 -7.76 -18.67
N ASN A 107 -19.08 -7.76 -19.10
CA ASN A 107 -18.67 -8.58 -20.23
C ASN A 107 -18.70 -10.04 -19.80
N SER A 108 -19.70 -10.78 -20.26
CA SER A 108 -19.79 -12.25 -20.08
C SER A 108 -18.49 -12.96 -20.52
N GLU A 109 -17.78 -12.43 -21.50
CA GLU A 109 -16.49 -12.94 -21.96
C GLU A 109 -15.40 -13.00 -20.87
N ILE A 110 -15.42 -12.08 -19.88
CA ILE A 110 -14.47 -12.15 -18.76
C ILE A 110 -14.81 -13.33 -17.86
N LEU A 111 -16.09 -13.53 -17.58
CA LEU A 111 -16.56 -14.64 -16.72
C LEU A 111 -16.38 -16.01 -17.37
N ASP A 112 -16.60 -16.10 -18.69
CA ASP A 112 -16.47 -17.36 -19.45
C ASP A 112 -15.01 -17.85 -19.56
N ASN A 113 -14.04 -16.95 -19.46
CA ASN A 113 -12.60 -17.26 -19.53
C ASN A 113 -11.92 -17.42 -18.16
N LEU A 114 -12.69 -17.33 -17.07
CA LEU A 114 -12.13 -17.55 -15.74
C LEU A 114 -11.91 -19.05 -15.50
N THR A 115 -10.64 -19.39 -15.18
CA THR A 115 -10.34 -20.73 -14.67
C THR A 115 -11.10 -20.97 -13.37
N GLU A 116 -11.77 -22.11 -13.25
CA GLU A 116 -12.36 -22.56 -11.99
C GLU A 116 -11.28 -22.61 -10.92
N THR A 117 -11.56 -22.00 -9.78
CA THR A 117 -10.70 -22.07 -8.59
C THR A 117 -11.35 -22.96 -7.56
N HIS A 118 -10.53 -23.69 -6.82
CA HIS A 118 -11.01 -24.60 -5.75
C HIS A 118 -11.17 -23.88 -4.40
N PHE A 119 -11.18 -22.54 -4.40
CA PHE A 119 -11.23 -21.70 -3.21
C PHE A 119 -12.46 -20.80 -3.22
N PRO A 120 -12.97 -20.38 -2.04
CA PRO A 120 -13.98 -19.32 -2.00
C PRO A 120 -13.44 -18.09 -2.70
N ASN A 121 -14.11 -17.64 -3.74
CA ASN A 121 -13.62 -16.53 -4.56
C ASN A 121 -14.72 -15.54 -4.94
N ALA A 122 -14.31 -14.28 -5.06
CA ALA A 122 -15.09 -13.22 -5.67
C ALA A 122 -14.37 -12.70 -6.91
N VAL A 123 -15.12 -12.58 -7.99
CA VAL A 123 -14.71 -11.85 -9.19
C VAL A 123 -15.25 -10.44 -9.06
N ILE A 124 -14.32 -9.47 -8.98
CA ILE A 124 -14.61 -8.06 -8.85
C ILE A 124 -14.28 -7.37 -10.17
N ILE A 125 -15.30 -6.90 -10.88
CA ILE A 125 -15.13 -6.17 -12.12
C ILE A 125 -15.47 -4.71 -11.85
N ASP A 126 -14.52 -3.82 -12.09
CA ASP A 126 -14.68 -2.37 -11.92
C ASP A 126 -15.17 -1.93 -10.52
N GLY A 127 -14.87 -2.73 -9.50
CA GLY A 127 -15.26 -2.47 -8.11
C GLY A 127 -16.57 -3.12 -7.67
N PHE A 128 -17.25 -3.84 -8.55
CA PHE A 128 -18.46 -4.60 -8.22
C PHE A 128 -18.17 -6.10 -8.11
N VAL A 129 -18.73 -6.74 -7.10
CA VAL A 129 -18.73 -8.20 -7.02
C VAL A 129 -19.66 -8.74 -8.10
N SER A 130 -19.06 -9.27 -9.19
CA SER A 130 -19.78 -9.76 -10.36
C SER A 130 -20.08 -11.25 -10.30
N ASN A 131 -19.25 -12.01 -9.60
CA ASN A 131 -19.44 -13.41 -9.32
C ASN A 131 -18.88 -13.75 -7.94
N LEU A 132 -19.64 -14.50 -7.17
CA LEU A 132 -19.25 -15.00 -5.84
C LEU A 132 -19.43 -16.51 -5.84
N THR A 133 -18.33 -17.24 -5.73
CA THR A 133 -18.32 -18.70 -5.69
C THR A 133 -17.87 -19.15 -4.31
N ILE A 134 -18.80 -19.75 -3.56
CA ILE A 134 -18.56 -20.30 -2.23
C ILE A 134 -19.21 -21.69 -2.21
N GLY A 135 -18.39 -22.73 -2.04
CA GLY A 135 -18.90 -24.10 -1.84
C GLY A 135 -19.53 -24.26 -0.45
N PRO A 136 -20.40 -25.25 -0.26
CA PRO A 136 -21.13 -25.45 1.01
C PRO A 136 -20.26 -25.68 2.25
N SER A 137 -18.98 -26.05 2.05
CA SER A 137 -18.00 -26.33 3.12
C SER A 137 -16.75 -25.43 3.03
N ASP A 138 -16.75 -24.42 2.17
CA ASP A 138 -15.56 -23.59 1.95
C ASP A 138 -15.29 -22.61 3.08
N LEU A 139 -16.35 -22.13 3.73
CA LEU A 139 -16.26 -21.19 4.84
C LEU A 139 -16.90 -21.78 6.10
N PRO A 140 -16.26 -21.63 7.26
CA PRO A 140 -16.84 -21.99 8.54
C PRO A 140 -18.10 -21.19 8.87
N ASP A 141 -18.93 -21.73 9.77
CA ASP A 141 -20.13 -21.06 10.24
C ASP A 141 -19.82 -19.67 10.84
N GLY A 142 -20.63 -18.68 10.48
CA GLY A 142 -20.49 -17.30 10.93
C GLY A 142 -19.50 -16.45 10.16
N VAL A 143 -18.70 -17.02 9.25
CA VAL A 143 -17.86 -16.25 8.33
C VAL A 143 -18.75 -15.63 7.26
N TYR A 144 -18.58 -14.31 7.04
CA TYR A 144 -19.24 -13.60 5.94
C TYR A 144 -18.25 -13.18 4.87
N PHE A 145 -18.62 -13.36 3.62
CA PHE A 145 -17.88 -12.89 2.47
C PHE A 145 -18.86 -12.45 1.37
N GLY A 146 -18.86 -11.19 1.02
CA GLY A 146 -19.75 -10.63 0.01
C GLY A 146 -19.87 -9.11 0.06
N SER A 147 -20.88 -8.56 -0.64
CA SER A 147 -21.18 -7.12 -0.59
C SER A 147 -21.73 -6.70 0.78
N PHE A 148 -21.40 -5.48 1.22
CA PHE A 148 -21.95 -4.91 2.46
C PHE A 148 -23.48 -4.89 2.47
N SER A 149 -24.11 -4.70 1.33
CA SER A 149 -25.57 -4.70 1.20
C SER A 149 -26.24 -6.04 1.54
N GLY A 150 -25.49 -7.14 1.47
CA GLY A 150 -25.96 -8.49 1.85
C GLY A 150 -25.54 -8.89 3.27
N LEU A 151 -24.92 -8.01 4.03
CA LEU A 151 -24.47 -8.32 5.39
C LEU A 151 -25.67 -8.47 6.34
N PRO A 152 -25.72 -9.52 7.17
CA PRO A 152 -26.76 -9.66 8.21
C PRO A 152 -26.81 -8.46 9.16
N ASP A 153 -28.01 -8.12 9.65
CA ASP A 153 -28.23 -6.92 10.47
C ASP A 153 -27.41 -6.89 11.76
N ASP A 154 -27.20 -8.04 12.40
CA ASP A 154 -26.38 -8.19 13.59
C ASP A 154 -24.90 -7.89 13.33
N LEU A 155 -24.39 -8.26 12.15
CA LEU A 155 -23.02 -7.98 11.75
C LEU A 155 -22.84 -6.55 11.20
N THR A 156 -23.89 -5.97 10.63
CA THR A 156 -23.86 -4.62 10.06
C THR A 156 -23.39 -3.58 11.07
N ASN A 157 -23.93 -3.60 12.29
CA ASN A 157 -23.51 -2.69 13.35
C ASN A 157 -22.05 -2.93 13.74
N ARG A 158 -21.67 -4.19 13.94
CA ARG A 158 -20.32 -4.57 14.35
C ARG A 158 -19.26 -4.14 13.34
N VAL A 159 -19.50 -4.42 12.07
CA VAL A 159 -18.60 -4.02 10.98
C VAL A 159 -18.52 -2.50 10.84
N SER A 160 -19.67 -1.81 10.99
CA SER A 160 -19.73 -0.34 10.87
C SER A 160 -18.98 0.41 11.97
N GLU A 161 -18.68 -0.22 13.11
CA GLU A 161 -17.86 0.36 14.19
C GLU A 161 -16.41 0.62 13.77
N PHE A 162 -15.90 -0.11 12.78
CA PHE A 162 -14.50 -0.05 12.36
C PHE A 162 -14.28 0.60 11.00
N ILE A 163 -15.34 0.82 10.23
CA ILE A 163 -15.25 1.40 8.90
C ILE A 163 -15.01 2.90 8.97
N GLY A 164 -14.03 3.40 8.21
CA GLY A 164 -13.81 4.84 8.03
C GLY A 164 -12.95 5.50 9.10
N ASP A 165 -12.32 4.74 9.99
CA ASP A 165 -11.44 5.26 11.04
C ASP A 165 -10.05 5.69 10.54
N PHE A 166 -9.79 5.61 9.25
CA PHE A 166 -8.51 6.00 8.67
C PHE A 166 -8.58 7.38 8.01
N ASP A 167 -7.95 8.35 8.63
CA ASP A 167 -7.94 9.77 8.25
C ASP A 167 -6.60 10.29 7.71
N SER A 168 -5.63 9.40 7.51
CA SER A 168 -4.28 9.74 7.03
C SER A 168 -4.02 9.36 5.57
N GLY A 169 -5.05 9.11 4.78
CA GLY A 169 -4.95 8.81 3.36
C GLY A 169 -4.52 10.02 2.52
N ASP A 170 -4.05 9.74 1.29
CA ASP A 170 -3.74 10.77 0.30
C ASP A 170 -4.95 11.06 -0.62
N LEU A 171 -4.69 11.87 -1.67
CA LEU A 171 -5.70 12.17 -2.70
C LEU A 171 -6.35 10.89 -3.26
N PHE A 172 -5.56 9.84 -3.53
CA PHE A 172 -6.04 8.60 -4.18
C PHE A 172 -6.92 7.78 -3.24
N TRP A 173 -6.64 7.80 -1.93
CA TRP A 173 -7.54 7.27 -0.92
C TRP A 173 -8.91 7.95 -0.97
N SER A 174 -8.92 9.29 -1.03
CA SER A 174 -10.16 10.07 -1.08
C SER A 174 -10.91 9.88 -2.41
N ILE A 175 -10.19 9.77 -3.53
CA ILE A 175 -10.81 9.42 -4.84
C ILE A 175 -11.49 8.05 -4.76
N ASN A 176 -10.84 7.04 -4.14
CA ASN A 176 -11.48 5.75 -3.94
C ASN A 176 -12.72 5.87 -3.05
N GLY A 177 -12.60 6.54 -1.92
CA GLY A 177 -13.73 6.69 -0.98
C GLY A 177 -14.93 7.38 -1.61
N MET A 178 -14.70 8.37 -2.47
CA MET A 178 -15.76 9.06 -3.23
C MET A 178 -16.34 8.17 -4.33
N GLY A 179 -15.45 7.46 -5.06
CA GLY A 179 -15.82 6.70 -6.27
C GLY A 179 -16.09 5.20 -6.05
N ALA A 180 -16.03 4.69 -4.82
CA ALA A 180 -16.30 3.27 -4.56
C ALA A 180 -17.75 2.92 -4.85
N PRO A 181 -18.01 1.98 -5.78
CA PRO A 181 -19.38 1.64 -6.16
C PRO A 181 -20.06 0.74 -5.12
N ASP A 182 -19.28 -0.10 -4.46
CA ASP A 182 -19.71 -1.04 -3.42
C ASP A 182 -18.58 -1.23 -2.39
N LEU A 183 -18.92 -1.85 -1.26
CA LEU A 183 -17.99 -2.26 -0.23
C LEU A 183 -18.06 -3.79 -0.09
N THR A 184 -17.01 -4.47 -0.50
CA THR A 184 -16.87 -5.91 -0.24
C THR A 184 -16.41 -6.14 1.19
N VAL A 185 -17.06 -7.04 1.92
CA VAL A 185 -16.77 -7.34 3.32
C VAL A 185 -16.33 -8.80 3.48
N ILE A 186 -15.27 -9.00 4.25
CA ILE A 186 -14.86 -10.28 4.82
C ILE A 186 -14.93 -10.14 6.34
N TYR A 187 -15.76 -10.94 6.97
CA TYR A 187 -15.88 -11.01 8.43
C TYR A 187 -15.57 -12.41 8.93
N VAL A 188 -14.68 -12.49 9.91
CA VAL A 188 -14.28 -13.75 10.54
C VAL A 188 -14.59 -13.67 12.03
N PRO A 189 -15.50 -14.52 12.56
CA PRO A 189 -15.87 -14.49 13.96
C PRO A 189 -14.76 -14.94 14.90
N ALA A 190 -14.91 -14.64 16.19
CA ALA A 190 -13.93 -14.94 17.21
C ALA A 190 -13.57 -16.43 17.27
N GLY A 191 -12.26 -16.73 17.33
CA GLY A 191 -11.71 -18.08 17.40
C GLY A 191 -11.90 -18.93 16.13
N CYS A 192 -12.46 -18.35 15.08
CA CYS A 192 -12.72 -19.08 13.83
C CYS A 192 -11.45 -19.10 12.96
N LYS A 193 -11.15 -20.26 12.39
CA LYS A 193 -10.05 -20.48 11.44
C LYS A 193 -10.60 -20.82 10.08
N VAL A 194 -10.23 -20.01 9.09
CA VAL A 194 -10.57 -20.23 7.70
C VAL A 194 -9.43 -20.96 7.02
N ASP A 195 -9.62 -22.27 6.75
CA ASP A 195 -8.56 -23.13 6.23
C ASP A 195 -8.15 -22.74 4.80
N ASN A 196 -9.13 -22.44 3.96
CA ASN A 196 -8.89 -22.02 2.59
C ASN A 196 -8.82 -20.50 2.49
N SER A 197 -7.80 -19.98 1.80
CA SER A 197 -7.72 -18.54 1.55
C SER A 197 -8.90 -18.05 0.72
N ILE A 198 -9.44 -16.88 1.10
CA ILE A 198 -10.46 -16.18 0.32
C ILE A 198 -9.79 -15.45 -0.83
N HIS A 199 -10.20 -15.73 -2.06
CA HIS A 199 -9.57 -15.21 -3.26
C HIS A 199 -10.40 -14.06 -3.87
N LEU A 200 -9.82 -12.90 -3.98
CA LEU A 200 -10.37 -11.69 -4.61
C LEU A 200 -9.67 -11.49 -5.95
N ARG A 201 -10.40 -11.64 -7.04
CA ARG A 201 -9.87 -11.50 -8.41
C ARG A 201 -10.43 -10.24 -9.05
N TYR A 202 -9.54 -9.28 -9.33
CA TYR A 202 -9.91 -7.98 -9.86
C TYR A 202 -9.64 -7.86 -11.35
N PHE A 203 -10.63 -7.35 -12.08
CA PHE A 203 -10.57 -7.12 -13.51
C PHE A 203 -11.07 -5.71 -13.84
N SER A 204 -10.42 -5.08 -14.82
CA SER A 204 -10.94 -3.89 -15.48
C SER A 204 -11.80 -4.30 -16.66
N GLY A 205 -13.10 -4.01 -16.60
CA GLY A 205 -14.06 -4.34 -17.63
C GLY A 205 -13.97 -3.40 -18.85
N GLN A 206 -13.48 -2.18 -18.62
CA GLN A 206 -13.32 -1.17 -19.65
C GLN A 206 -11.84 -0.84 -19.88
N THR A 207 -11.51 -0.62 -21.16
CA THR A 207 -10.23 -0.05 -21.56
C THR A 207 -10.46 1.27 -22.25
N GLY A 208 -9.58 2.22 -21.99
CA GLY A 208 -9.58 3.52 -22.62
C GLY A 208 -8.79 3.53 -23.93
N ASP A 209 -8.42 4.73 -24.34
CA ASP A 209 -7.63 4.95 -25.53
C ASP A 209 -6.55 6.00 -25.27
N ARG A 210 -5.32 5.68 -25.60
CA ARG A 210 -4.15 6.55 -25.38
C ARG A 210 -4.14 7.77 -26.32
N GLU A 211 -4.66 7.63 -27.54
CA GLU A 211 -4.66 8.73 -28.51
C GLU A 211 -5.65 9.80 -28.09
N SER A 212 -6.88 9.42 -27.76
CA SER A 212 -7.89 10.33 -27.20
C SER A 212 -7.66 10.67 -25.72
N LYS A 213 -6.71 10.00 -25.06
CA LYS A 213 -6.40 10.11 -23.62
C LYS A 213 -7.59 9.76 -22.72
N ARG A 214 -8.51 8.95 -23.17
CA ARG A 214 -9.63 8.46 -22.38
C ARG A 214 -9.14 7.39 -21.41
N LEU A 215 -9.29 7.62 -20.09
CA LEU A 215 -8.78 6.76 -19.02
C LEU A 215 -9.93 6.35 -18.07
N PRO A 216 -10.53 5.17 -18.29
CA PRO A 216 -11.49 4.63 -17.34
C PRO A 216 -10.86 4.42 -15.98
N VAL A 217 -11.57 4.80 -14.89
CA VAL A 217 -11.13 4.57 -13.50
C VAL A 217 -12.09 3.67 -12.75
N SER A 218 -11.56 2.66 -12.07
CA SER A 218 -12.28 1.79 -11.15
C SER A 218 -11.76 1.98 -9.72
N ASN A 219 -12.67 1.96 -8.73
CA ASN A 219 -12.38 2.18 -7.32
C ASN A 219 -12.87 1.00 -6.44
N PRO A 220 -12.31 -0.20 -6.57
CA PRO A 220 -12.66 -1.32 -5.71
C PRO A 220 -12.35 -0.98 -4.24
N ARG A 221 -13.27 -1.34 -3.33
CA ARG A 221 -13.06 -1.19 -1.89
C ARG A 221 -13.43 -2.45 -1.13
N VAL A 222 -12.50 -2.91 -0.28
CA VAL A 222 -12.66 -4.13 0.52
C VAL A 222 -12.37 -3.80 1.98
N PHE A 223 -13.20 -4.34 2.86
CA PHE A 223 -13.05 -4.27 4.29
C PHE A 223 -12.98 -5.66 4.91
N VAL A 224 -11.99 -5.89 5.77
CA VAL A 224 -11.76 -7.17 6.45
C VAL A 224 -11.76 -6.95 7.94
N LEU A 225 -12.61 -7.66 8.66
CA LEU A 225 -12.63 -7.69 10.12
C LEU A 225 -12.40 -9.13 10.59
N VAL A 226 -11.32 -9.31 11.34
CA VAL A 226 -10.99 -10.61 11.98
C VAL A 226 -11.08 -10.43 13.48
N GLU A 227 -12.07 -11.07 14.08
CA GLU A 227 -12.34 -11.02 15.51
C GLU A 227 -11.26 -11.75 16.33
N GLU A 228 -11.31 -11.59 17.67
CA GLU A 228 -10.31 -12.15 18.60
C GLU A 228 -10.02 -13.62 18.34
N GLY A 229 -8.74 -13.96 18.11
CA GLY A 229 -8.28 -15.32 17.84
C GLY A 229 -8.71 -15.89 16.48
N GLY A 230 -9.34 -15.10 15.62
CA GLY A 230 -9.68 -15.51 14.25
C GLY A 230 -8.46 -15.61 13.34
N GLU A 231 -8.49 -16.51 12.36
CA GLU A 231 -7.42 -16.69 11.37
C GLU A 231 -7.98 -16.74 9.96
N VAL A 232 -7.39 -15.99 9.01
CA VAL A 232 -7.78 -16.00 7.61
C VAL A 232 -6.61 -15.75 6.67
N GLY A 233 -6.61 -16.46 5.54
CA GLY A 233 -5.80 -16.14 4.37
C GLY A 233 -6.62 -15.34 3.34
N ILE A 234 -6.02 -14.30 2.76
CA ILE A 234 -6.63 -13.50 1.69
C ILE A 234 -5.66 -13.50 0.51
N VAL A 235 -6.20 -13.68 -0.68
CA VAL A 235 -5.46 -13.54 -1.94
C VAL A 235 -6.11 -12.42 -2.74
N GLU A 236 -5.36 -11.37 -3.05
CA GLU A 236 -5.74 -10.35 -4.02
C GLU A 236 -4.97 -10.58 -5.32
N GLU A 237 -5.68 -10.79 -6.41
CA GLU A 237 -5.10 -10.95 -7.73
C GLU A 237 -5.66 -9.89 -8.70
N PHE A 238 -4.80 -8.98 -9.14
CA PHE A 238 -5.11 -7.96 -10.14
C PHE A 238 -4.62 -8.41 -11.50
N VAL A 239 -5.55 -8.58 -12.43
CA VAL A 239 -5.28 -9.18 -13.75
C VAL A 239 -5.61 -8.19 -14.86
N GLY A 240 -4.66 -7.97 -15.76
CA GLY A 240 -4.89 -7.23 -17.00
C GLY A 240 -5.68 -8.08 -18.00
N ARG A 241 -6.62 -7.48 -18.70
CA ARG A 241 -7.37 -8.13 -19.79
C ARG A 241 -6.46 -8.39 -21.00
N ASP A 242 -5.60 -7.44 -21.30
CA ASP A 242 -4.61 -7.50 -22.38
C ASP A 242 -3.33 -6.74 -21.98
N GLU A 243 -2.25 -6.93 -22.74
CA GLU A 243 -0.94 -6.32 -22.43
C GLU A 243 -0.93 -4.79 -22.64
N HIS A 244 -1.90 -4.23 -23.36
CA HIS A 244 -1.96 -2.83 -23.78
C HIS A 244 -3.16 -2.06 -23.22
N GLY A 245 -3.96 -2.69 -22.38
CA GLY A 245 -5.12 -2.07 -21.75
C GLY A 245 -4.76 -0.76 -21.03
N PHE A 246 -5.43 0.33 -21.41
CA PHE A 246 -5.20 1.66 -20.85
C PHE A 246 -6.37 2.00 -19.91
N TYR A 247 -6.15 1.86 -18.61
CA TYR A 247 -7.12 2.08 -17.55
C TYR A 247 -6.43 2.44 -16.25
N TRP A 248 -7.17 2.87 -15.27
CA TRP A 248 -6.69 3.13 -13.93
C TRP A 248 -7.49 2.35 -12.90
N THR A 249 -6.80 1.49 -12.13
CA THR A 249 -7.34 0.85 -10.93
C THR A 249 -6.83 1.57 -9.69
N ASN A 250 -7.76 1.94 -8.81
CA ASN A 250 -7.48 2.67 -7.58
C ASN A 250 -8.11 1.94 -6.37
N PRO A 251 -7.63 0.73 -6.02
CA PRO A 251 -8.23 -0.11 -4.99
C PRO A 251 -7.82 0.31 -3.57
N VAL A 252 -8.72 0.06 -2.63
CA VAL A 252 -8.47 0.19 -1.19
C VAL A 252 -8.82 -1.11 -0.48
N LEU A 253 -7.92 -1.56 0.41
CA LEU A 253 -8.14 -2.64 1.35
C LEU A 253 -7.93 -2.13 2.77
N GLU A 254 -8.96 -2.26 3.61
CA GLU A 254 -8.89 -1.99 5.04
C GLU A 254 -8.96 -3.32 5.82
N VAL A 255 -8.02 -3.53 6.74
CA VAL A 255 -7.93 -4.77 7.53
C VAL A 255 -7.87 -4.43 9.01
N VAL A 256 -8.79 -4.97 9.78
CA VAL A 256 -8.80 -4.88 11.25
C VAL A 256 -8.52 -6.27 11.81
N VAL A 257 -7.41 -6.39 12.53
CA VAL A 257 -6.93 -7.64 13.13
C VAL A 257 -7.02 -7.49 14.63
N LEU A 258 -8.08 -8.03 15.23
CA LEU A 258 -8.30 -7.91 16.67
C LEU A 258 -7.33 -8.79 17.47
N LYS A 259 -7.45 -8.76 18.78
CA LYS A 259 -6.51 -9.43 19.69
C LYS A 259 -6.29 -10.89 19.31
N ASN A 260 -5.00 -11.30 19.26
CA ASN A 260 -4.57 -12.67 18.94
C ASN A 260 -5.11 -13.21 17.59
N ALA A 261 -5.60 -12.35 16.71
CA ALA A 261 -6.05 -12.75 15.38
C ALA A 261 -4.89 -12.74 14.38
N LYS A 262 -5.05 -13.49 13.27
CA LYS A 262 -4.00 -13.67 12.26
C LYS A 262 -4.54 -13.47 10.86
N VAL A 263 -3.83 -12.68 10.06
CA VAL A 263 -4.14 -12.45 8.65
C VAL A 263 -2.90 -12.72 7.79
N LYS A 264 -3.04 -13.64 6.83
CA LYS A 264 -2.05 -13.88 5.76
C LYS A 264 -2.56 -13.29 4.46
N HIS A 265 -1.93 -12.24 4.00
CA HIS A 265 -2.31 -11.51 2.81
C HIS A 265 -1.34 -11.82 1.67
N SER A 266 -1.83 -12.44 0.60
CA SER A 266 -1.12 -12.69 -0.65
C SER A 266 -1.59 -11.69 -1.69
N TYR A 267 -0.65 -10.98 -2.33
CA TYR A 267 -0.95 -9.96 -3.31
C TYR A 267 -0.18 -10.21 -4.61
N LEU A 268 -0.91 -10.36 -5.71
CA LEU A 268 -0.34 -10.59 -7.04
C LEU A 268 -0.89 -9.58 -8.04
N GLN A 269 -0.04 -8.66 -8.53
CA GLN A 269 -0.41 -7.62 -9.47
C GLN A 269 0.26 -7.87 -10.83
N LYS A 270 -0.58 -8.15 -11.85
CA LYS A 270 -0.20 -8.52 -13.23
C LYS A 270 -0.99 -7.71 -14.26
N GLU A 271 -1.32 -6.48 -13.96
CA GLU A 271 -2.09 -5.64 -14.86
C GLU A 271 -1.31 -5.23 -16.11
N SER A 272 -2.02 -4.69 -17.09
CA SER A 272 -1.42 -4.18 -18.32
C SER A 272 -0.27 -3.21 -18.04
N THR A 273 0.83 -3.33 -18.78
CA THR A 273 1.98 -2.40 -18.70
C THR A 273 1.64 -0.97 -19.16
N ALA A 274 0.42 -0.76 -19.65
CA ALA A 274 -0.12 0.54 -20.02
C ALA A 274 -1.00 1.17 -18.96
N ALA A 275 -1.47 0.38 -17.98
CA ALA A 275 -2.39 0.80 -16.94
C ALA A 275 -1.73 1.63 -15.84
N ALA A 276 -2.56 2.37 -15.09
CA ALA A 276 -2.21 2.88 -13.78
C ALA A 276 -2.81 1.99 -12.70
N HIS A 277 -2.03 1.71 -11.67
CA HIS A 277 -2.48 1.00 -10.48
C HIS A 277 -1.99 1.75 -9.24
N ILE A 278 -2.90 2.32 -8.46
CA ILE A 278 -2.57 3.04 -7.22
C ILE A 278 -3.40 2.44 -6.10
N LYS A 279 -2.74 1.64 -5.26
CA LYS A 279 -3.41 0.88 -4.19
C LYS A 279 -3.08 1.42 -2.83
N TRP A 280 -4.07 1.37 -1.94
CA TRP A 280 -3.91 1.51 -0.51
C TRP A 280 -4.27 0.22 0.23
N THR A 281 -3.40 -0.18 1.15
CA THR A 281 -3.69 -1.20 2.17
C THR A 281 -3.47 -0.57 3.53
N PHE A 282 -4.54 -0.51 4.32
CA PHE A 282 -4.49 -0.03 5.69
C PHE A 282 -4.79 -1.17 6.66
N VAL A 283 -3.92 -1.36 7.65
CA VAL A 283 -4.02 -2.46 8.61
C VAL A 283 -3.97 -1.90 10.03
N ARG A 284 -4.93 -2.29 10.85
CA ARG A 284 -4.97 -2.04 12.29
C ARG A 284 -4.77 -3.35 13.03
N GLN A 285 -3.77 -3.41 13.89
CA GLN A 285 -3.41 -4.59 14.69
C GLN A 285 -3.60 -4.32 16.16
N GLU A 286 -4.45 -5.11 16.80
CA GLU A 286 -4.61 -5.15 18.26
C GLU A 286 -3.54 -6.05 18.91
N ALA A 287 -3.57 -6.17 20.24
CA ALA A 287 -2.61 -6.95 21.00
C ALA A 287 -2.45 -8.39 20.50
N GLU A 288 -1.22 -8.90 20.47
CA GLU A 288 -0.87 -10.30 20.14
C GLU A 288 -1.29 -10.72 18.72
N SER A 289 -1.69 -9.77 17.86
CA SER A 289 -2.12 -10.07 16.49
C SER A 289 -0.95 -10.18 15.52
N GLU A 290 -1.20 -10.92 14.42
CA GLU A 290 -0.22 -11.17 13.37
C GLU A 290 -0.76 -10.73 12.01
N TYR A 291 0.03 -9.95 11.27
CA TYR A 291 -0.25 -9.60 9.88
C TYR A 291 0.96 -9.89 9.00
N GLU A 292 0.76 -10.73 7.99
CA GLU A 292 1.78 -11.09 7.01
C GLU A 292 1.31 -10.68 5.61
N LEU A 293 2.13 -9.92 4.88
CA LEU A 293 1.95 -9.60 3.46
C LEU A 293 3.05 -10.23 2.63
N VAL A 294 2.65 -10.98 1.61
CA VAL A 294 3.54 -11.44 0.54
C VAL A 294 3.05 -10.83 -0.78
N GLU A 295 3.88 -10.03 -1.43
CA GLU A 295 3.53 -9.28 -2.63
C GLU A 295 4.46 -9.58 -3.80
N VAL A 296 3.86 -9.75 -5.00
CA VAL A 296 4.55 -9.73 -6.29
C VAL A 296 3.85 -8.77 -7.22
N SER A 297 4.56 -7.72 -7.65
CA SER A 297 4.04 -6.67 -8.54
C SER A 297 4.91 -6.54 -9.78
N THR A 298 4.30 -6.68 -10.95
CA THR A 298 4.98 -6.67 -12.26
C THR A 298 4.25 -5.83 -13.30
N GLY A 299 2.99 -5.52 -13.08
CA GLY A 299 2.13 -4.80 -14.01
C GLY A 299 2.09 -3.28 -13.76
N GLY A 300 1.38 -2.58 -14.66
CA GLY A 300 1.20 -1.13 -14.62
C GLY A 300 2.34 -0.36 -15.29
N ARG A 301 2.01 0.68 -16.06
CA ARG A 301 2.95 1.75 -16.38
C ARG A 301 3.37 2.49 -15.12
N LEU A 302 2.39 2.71 -14.23
CA LEU A 302 2.58 3.16 -12.86
C LEU A 302 1.91 2.15 -11.95
N GLY A 303 2.68 1.42 -11.15
CA GLY A 303 2.19 0.60 -10.05
C GLY A 303 2.66 1.21 -8.72
N ARG A 304 1.72 1.70 -7.89
CA ARG A 304 2.02 2.22 -6.56
C ARG A 304 1.18 1.50 -5.52
N HIS A 305 1.85 0.96 -4.51
CA HIS A 305 1.21 0.37 -3.34
C HIS A 305 1.60 1.14 -2.08
N ASN A 306 0.61 1.72 -1.42
CA ASN A 306 0.76 2.35 -0.11
C ASN A 306 0.29 1.35 0.96
N VAL A 307 1.20 0.88 1.80
CA VAL A 307 0.92 -0.06 2.90
C VAL A 307 1.10 0.68 4.22
N HIS A 308 0.03 0.88 4.95
CA HIS A 308 0.09 1.50 6.27
C HIS A 308 -0.38 0.53 7.33
N VAL A 309 0.48 0.22 8.29
CA VAL A 309 0.19 -0.68 9.41
C VAL A 309 0.31 0.07 10.72
N GLN A 310 -0.71 -0.01 11.56
CA GLN A 310 -0.72 0.53 12.92
C GLN A 310 -0.78 -0.62 13.92
N GLN A 311 0.25 -0.77 14.74
CA GLN A 311 0.29 -1.69 15.85
C GLN A 311 -0.24 -0.99 17.10
N LEU A 312 -1.51 -1.22 17.43
CA LEU A 312 -2.26 -0.56 18.49
C LEU A 312 -2.26 -1.34 19.81
N GLY A 313 -1.59 -2.49 19.88
CA GLY A 313 -1.45 -3.32 21.08
C GLY A 313 -0.05 -3.90 21.23
N PRO A 314 0.29 -4.43 22.43
CA PRO A 314 1.57 -5.09 22.66
C PRO A 314 1.66 -6.44 21.97
N ASP A 315 2.90 -6.94 21.82
CA ASP A 315 3.22 -8.28 21.31
C ASP A 315 2.71 -8.55 19.88
N THR A 316 2.55 -7.51 19.06
CA THR A 316 2.12 -7.61 17.67
C THR A 316 3.26 -8.02 16.73
N LEU A 317 2.93 -8.75 15.68
CA LEU A 317 3.86 -9.14 14.61
C LEU A 317 3.40 -8.62 13.26
N THR A 318 4.28 -7.91 12.55
CA THR A 318 4.06 -7.50 11.15
C THR A 318 5.19 -8.00 10.27
N GLU A 319 4.87 -8.77 9.22
CA GLU A 319 5.83 -9.19 8.20
C GLU A 319 5.40 -8.68 6.81
N LEU A 320 6.26 -7.90 6.15
CA LEU A 320 6.05 -7.43 4.79
C LEU A 320 7.17 -7.98 3.89
N THR A 321 6.82 -8.85 2.96
CA THR A 321 7.78 -9.43 2.01
C THR A 321 7.30 -9.14 0.59
N THR A 322 8.04 -8.31 -0.16
CA THR A 322 7.57 -7.75 -1.42
C THR A 322 8.61 -7.92 -2.53
N PHE A 323 8.15 -8.19 -3.74
CA PHE A 323 8.97 -8.29 -4.94
C PHE A 323 8.36 -7.50 -6.10
N HIS A 324 9.09 -6.50 -6.60
CA HIS A 324 8.72 -5.71 -7.77
C HIS A 324 9.64 -6.00 -8.94
N MET A 325 9.09 -6.14 -10.15
CA MET A 325 9.86 -6.36 -11.36
C MET A 325 9.41 -5.46 -12.50
N CYS A 326 10.25 -4.48 -12.84
CA CYS A 326 10.04 -3.57 -13.97
C CYS A 326 10.68 -4.17 -15.23
N VAL A 327 9.88 -4.54 -16.22
CA VAL A 327 10.35 -5.13 -17.49
C VAL A 327 10.25 -4.18 -18.66
N ASN A 328 9.52 -3.08 -18.53
CA ASN A 328 9.30 -2.04 -19.53
C ASN A 328 9.53 -0.64 -18.94
N GLU A 329 9.04 0.39 -19.63
CA GLU A 329 9.01 1.79 -19.14
C GLU A 329 7.98 1.94 -18.02
N GLN A 330 8.28 1.32 -16.88
CA GLN A 330 7.38 1.24 -15.72
C GLN A 330 7.98 2.00 -14.54
N THR A 331 7.11 2.55 -13.71
CA THR A 331 7.45 2.98 -12.35
C THR A 331 6.70 2.08 -11.37
N LEU A 332 7.42 1.23 -10.64
CA LEU A 332 6.85 0.44 -9.54
C LEU A 332 7.32 1.03 -8.20
N ASP A 333 6.37 1.41 -7.36
CA ASP A 333 6.58 2.22 -6.17
C ASP A 333 5.91 1.58 -4.95
N LEU A 334 6.70 1.22 -3.94
CA LEU A 334 6.21 0.74 -2.65
C LEU A 334 6.45 1.80 -1.58
N HIS A 335 5.36 2.28 -0.98
CA HIS A 335 5.39 3.10 0.22
C HIS A 335 4.87 2.29 1.41
N SER A 336 5.77 1.92 2.33
CA SER A 336 5.38 1.24 3.56
C SER A 336 5.52 2.18 4.76
N ARG A 337 4.51 2.22 5.61
CA ARG A 337 4.53 2.93 6.88
C ARG A 337 4.06 2.00 7.99
N ILE A 338 4.94 1.72 8.95
CA ILE A 338 4.59 0.94 10.14
C ILE A 338 4.73 1.83 11.37
N VAL A 339 3.68 1.93 12.16
CA VAL A 339 3.64 2.71 13.39
C VAL A 339 3.45 1.75 14.56
N LEU A 340 4.40 1.78 15.49
CA LEU A 340 4.38 0.96 16.69
C LEU A 340 4.13 1.86 17.92
N ASP A 341 3.03 1.62 18.62
CA ASP A 341 2.59 2.44 19.75
C ASP A 341 2.76 1.73 21.10
N HIS A 342 2.91 0.40 21.10
CA HIS A 342 2.92 -0.45 22.30
C HIS A 342 4.18 -1.33 22.38
N PRO A 343 4.52 -1.84 23.58
CA PRO A 343 5.76 -2.57 23.78
C PRO A 343 5.76 -3.96 23.13
N ARG A 344 6.96 -4.48 22.88
CA ARG A 344 7.26 -5.81 22.34
C ARG A 344 6.67 -6.08 20.96
N GLY A 345 6.38 -5.01 20.20
CA GLY A 345 6.01 -5.14 18.80
C GLY A 345 7.19 -5.62 17.95
N SER A 346 6.91 -6.43 16.95
CA SER A 346 7.89 -6.88 15.97
C SER A 346 7.49 -6.48 14.55
N SER A 347 8.47 -6.03 13.76
CA SER A 347 8.28 -5.69 12.36
C SER A 347 9.44 -6.21 11.51
N ARG A 348 9.14 -6.96 10.47
CA ARG A 348 10.11 -7.45 9.49
C ARG A 348 9.70 -7.03 8.08
N GLN A 349 10.58 -6.30 7.40
CA GLN A 349 10.34 -5.90 6.02
C GLN A 349 11.47 -6.42 5.13
N LEU A 350 11.11 -7.13 4.05
CA LEU A 350 11.99 -7.47 2.97
C LEU A 350 11.40 -6.94 1.67
N HIS A 351 12.04 -5.95 1.05
CA HIS A 351 11.69 -5.48 -0.29
C HIS A 351 12.76 -5.89 -1.28
N LYS A 352 12.38 -6.58 -2.33
CA LYS A 352 13.27 -6.92 -3.45
C LYS A 352 12.74 -6.28 -4.74
N CYS A 353 13.61 -5.73 -5.55
CA CYS A 353 13.20 -5.26 -6.86
C CYS A 353 14.21 -5.58 -7.94
N ILE A 354 13.72 -5.75 -9.16
CA ILE A 354 14.50 -5.88 -10.39
C ILE A 354 14.05 -4.80 -11.37
N VAL A 355 15.01 -4.08 -11.94
CA VAL A 355 14.76 -3.15 -13.03
C VAL A 355 15.49 -3.65 -14.28
N ALA A 356 14.74 -4.26 -15.20
CA ALA A 356 15.25 -4.91 -16.39
C ALA A 356 15.18 -4.04 -17.66
N HIS A 357 14.68 -2.80 -17.58
CA HIS A 357 14.56 -1.87 -18.69
C HIS A 357 15.27 -0.54 -18.41
N SER A 358 15.88 0.05 -19.43
CA SER A 358 16.69 1.28 -19.30
C SER A 358 15.89 2.53 -18.86
N SER A 359 14.60 2.55 -19.11
CA SER A 359 13.68 3.60 -18.65
C SER A 359 12.80 3.14 -17.50
N GLY A 360 13.04 1.92 -16.97
CA GLY A 360 12.34 1.40 -15.81
C GLY A 360 12.82 2.06 -14.52
N GLN A 361 11.91 2.20 -13.59
CA GLN A 361 12.17 2.79 -12.28
C GLN A 361 11.47 1.99 -11.17
N ALA A 362 12.20 1.69 -10.11
CA ALA A 362 11.63 1.19 -8.88
C ALA A 362 11.81 2.23 -7.76
N VAL A 363 10.81 2.34 -6.89
CA VAL A 363 10.84 3.24 -5.73
C VAL A 363 10.47 2.44 -4.49
N PHE A 364 11.22 2.65 -3.42
CA PHE A 364 10.90 2.15 -2.10
C PHE A 364 11.04 3.27 -1.07
N ASP A 365 9.92 3.67 -0.47
CA ASP A 365 9.88 4.57 0.69
C ASP A 365 9.35 3.79 1.90
N GLY A 366 10.26 3.36 2.76
CA GLY A 366 9.94 2.55 3.93
C GLY A 366 10.09 3.35 5.21
N ASN A 367 8.99 3.60 5.92
CA ASN A 367 8.96 4.36 7.14
C ASN A 367 8.52 3.48 8.31
N VAL A 368 9.39 3.33 9.32
CA VAL A 368 9.07 2.66 10.58
C VAL A 368 9.15 3.69 11.70
N ARG A 369 8.05 3.89 12.40
CA ARG A 369 7.96 4.80 13.54
C ARG A 369 7.72 4.03 14.82
N VAL A 370 8.68 4.13 15.75
CA VAL A 370 8.62 3.51 17.08
C VAL A 370 8.35 4.60 18.09
N ASN A 371 7.12 4.67 18.59
CA ASN A 371 6.69 5.69 19.53
C ASN A 371 7.21 5.42 20.95
N LYS A 372 7.09 6.41 21.85
CA LYS A 372 7.71 6.41 23.18
C LYS A 372 7.39 5.17 24.03
N TYR A 373 6.17 4.66 23.94
CA TYR A 373 5.74 3.51 24.73
C TYR A 373 6.03 2.16 24.08
N ALA A 374 6.49 2.15 22.83
CA ALA A 374 6.84 0.93 22.09
C ALA A 374 8.24 0.40 22.48
N GLN A 375 8.46 0.22 23.79
CA GLN A 375 9.71 -0.35 24.32
C GLN A 375 9.84 -1.82 23.95
N GLN A 376 11.07 -2.33 23.87
CA GLN A 376 11.39 -3.69 23.48
C GLN A 376 10.90 -4.09 22.07
N THR A 377 10.71 -3.08 21.22
CA THR A 377 10.43 -3.28 19.80
C THR A 377 11.62 -3.90 19.09
N ASP A 378 11.35 -4.85 18.18
CA ASP A 378 12.34 -5.41 17.25
C ASP A 378 11.90 -5.14 15.80
N ALA A 379 12.49 -4.12 15.16
CA ALA A 379 12.15 -3.70 13.79
C ALA A 379 13.34 -3.86 12.85
N GLY A 380 13.14 -4.63 11.76
CA GLY A 380 14.13 -4.83 10.71
C GLY A 380 13.59 -4.49 9.33
N GLN A 381 14.34 -3.70 8.53
CA GLN A 381 14.00 -3.37 7.17
C GLN A 381 15.17 -3.67 6.25
N LEU A 382 14.97 -4.52 5.25
CA LEU A 382 15.99 -4.91 4.27
C LEU A 382 15.48 -4.68 2.86
N THR A 383 16.28 -3.98 2.05
CA THR A 383 16.00 -3.76 0.62
C THR A 383 17.13 -4.28 -0.22
N ARG A 384 16.81 -5.06 -1.27
CA ARG A 384 17.77 -5.56 -2.25
C ARG A 384 17.26 -5.28 -3.66
N SER A 385 18.12 -4.71 -4.50
CA SER A 385 17.74 -4.28 -5.85
C SER A 385 18.76 -4.75 -6.88
N LEU A 386 18.26 -5.24 -8.03
CA LEU A 386 19.09 -5.56 -9.20
C LEU A 386 18.74 -4.58 -10.34
N LEU A 387 19.78 -3.95 -10.89
CA LEU A 387 19.68 -3.08 -12.07
C LEU A 387 20.35 -3.79 -13.26
N LEU A 388 19.54 -4.30 -14.19
CA LEU A 388 20.04 -5.19 -15.27
C LEU A 388 20.33 -4.45 -16.57
N LYS A 389 20.06 -3.14 -16.66
CA LYS A 389 20.29 -2.32 -17.86
C LYS A 389 20.91 -0.97 -17.50
N PRO A 390 21.75 -0.40 -18.37
CA PRO A 390 22.21 0.98 -18.21
C PRO A 390 21.02 1.95 -18.08
N ARG A 391 21.13 2.95 -17.20
CA ARG A 391 20.10 3.95 -16.87
C ARG A 391 18.85 3.42 -16.15
N ALA A 392 18.73 2.12 -15.90
CA ALA A 392 17.75 1.61 -14.98
C ALA A 392 17.91 2.30 -13.61
N THR A 393 16.80 2.66 -12.96
CA THR A 393 16.84 3.50 -11.76
C THR A 393 16.14 2.82 -10.60
N VAL A 394 16.73 2.92 -9.41
CA VAL A 394 16.05 2.62 -8.15
C VAL A 394 16.24 3.77 -7.17
N ASN A 395 15.17 4.15 -6.50
CA ASN A 395 15.18 5.15 -5.43
C ASN A 395 14.75 4.47 -4.13
N ILE A 396 15.68 4.40 -3.17
CA ILE A 396 15.47 3.72 -1.89
C ILE A 396 15.59 4.74 -0.77
N LYS A 397 14.54 4.82 0.05
CA LYS A 397 14.44 5.75 1.18
C LYS A 397 13.98 4.99 2.42
N PRO A 398 14.88 4.27 3.11
CA PRO A 398 14.58 3.68 4.40
C PRO A 398 14.59 4.76 5.48
N ASN A 399 13.55 4.83 6.30
CA ASN A 399 13.41 5.81 7.36
C ASN A 399 13.01 5.14 8.67
N LEU A 400 13.83 5.32 9.70
CA LEU A 400 13.57 4.85 11.06
C LEU A 400 13.39 6.07 11.97
N GLN A 401 12.19 6.25 12.53
CA GLN A 401 11.86 7.29 13.50
C GLN A 401 11.72 6.64 14.87
N ILE A 402 12.79 6.64 15.65
CA ILE A 402 12.86 5.93 16.93
C ILE A 402 12.73 6.95 18.05
N ILE A 403 11.66 6.84 18.85
CA ILE A 403 11.38 7.70 20.02
C ILE A 403 11.56 6.92 21.32
N ALA A 404 11.36 5.59 21.30
CA ALA A 404 11.61 4.70 22.43
C ALA A 404 13.11 4.48 22.66
N ASP A 405 13.50 4.14 23.88
CA ASP A 405 14.91 3.99 24.29
C ASP A 405 15.43 2.55 24.22
N ASP A 406 14.62 1.57 24.63
CA ASP A 406 14.98 0.15 24.67
C ASP A 406 14.40 -0.59 23.45
N VAL A 407 15.12 -0.56 22.32
CA VAL A 407 14.65 -1.16 21.06
C VAL A 407 15.81 -1.74 20.25
N LYS A 408 15.47 -2.67 19.33
CA LYS A 408 16.35 -3.20 18.30
C LYS A 408 15.80 -2.77 16.94
N CYS A 409 16.42 -1.77 16.33
CA CYS A 409 15.98 -1.27 15.03
C CYS A 409 17.15 -1.27 14.06
N SER A 410 16.94 -1.82 12.88
CA SER A 410 17.96 -1.87 11.83
C SER A 410 17.34 -1.68 10.45
N HIS A 411 18.12 -1.06 9.55
CA HIS A 411 17.81 -1.10 8.13
C HIS A 411 19.07 -1.45 7.33
N GLY A 412 18.85 -2.04 6.14
CA GLY A 412 19.88 -2.33 5.18
C GLY A 412 19.38 -2.12 3.76
N ALA A 413 20.25 -1.62 2.89
CA ALA A 413 19.93 -1.47 1.48
C ALA A 413 21.13 -1.91 0.63
N ALA A 414 20.87 -2.70 -0.42
CA ALA A 414 21.87 -3.10 -1.39
C ALA A 414 21.32 -2.92 -2.81
N ILE A 415 22.14 -2.29 -3.66
CA ILE A 415 21.86 -2.12 -5.08
C ILE A 415 23.05 -2.73 -5.83
N SER A 416 22.78 -3.67 -6.72
CA SER A 416 23.81 -4.35 -7.50
C SER A 416 23.32 -4.68 -8.92
N ASP A 417 24.22 -5.17 -9.75
CA ASP A 417 23.93 -5.99 -10.93
C ASP A 417 24.19 -7.47 -10.58
N LEU A 418 24.01 -8.37 -11.52
CA LEU A 418 24.40 -9.77 -11.39
C LEU A 418 25.92 -9.87 -11.24
N GLU A 419 26.36 -10.68 -10.28
CA GLU A 419 27.79 -10.90 -10.03
C GLU A 419 28.44 -11.66 -11.19
N GLU A 420 29.55 -11.13 -11.73
CA GLU A 420 30.29 -11.75 -12.83
C GLU A 420 30.83 -13.12 -12.43
N ASP A 421 31.27 -13.30 -11.19
CA ASP A 421 31.77 -14.58 -10.67
C ASP A 421 30.68 -15.66 -10.70
N GLN A 422 29.44 -15.33 -10.39
CA GLN A 422 28.33 -16.27 -10.47
C GLN A 422 28.01 -16.63 -11.92
N LEU A 423 28.04 -15.67 -12.83
CA LEU A 423 27.84 -15.92 -14.27
C LEU A 423 28.97 -16.80 -14.83
N PHE A 424 30.22 -16.49 -14.49
CA PHE A 424 31.39 -17.29 -14.88
C PHE A 424 31.28 -18.72 -14.35
N TYR A 425 30.85 -18.92 -13.11
CA TYR A 425 30.66 -20.26 -12.54
C TYR A 425 29.68 -21.13 -13.35
N PHE A 426 28.55 -20.53 -13.81
CA PHE A 426 27.63 -21.23 -14.70
C PHE A 426 28.25 -21.54 -16.06
N GLN A 427 28.94 -20.58 -16.68
CA GLN A 427 29.57 -20.74 -17.98
C GLN A 427 30.68 -21.81 -17.95
N ALA A 428 31.46 -21.88 -16.86
CA ALA A 428 32.47 -22.90 -16.66
C ALA A 428 31.89 -24.34 -16.60
N ARG A 429 30.57 -24.47 -16.41
CA ARG A 429 29.83 -25.74 -16.44
C ARG A 429 29.05 -25.98 -17.73
N GLY A 430 29.31 -25.16 -18.75
CA GLY A 430 28.69 -25.30 -20.07
C GLY A 430 27.28 -24.69 -20.18
N ILE A 431 26.84 -23.90 -19.19
CA ILE A 431 25.56 -23.16 -19.26
C ILE A 431 25.86 -21.84 -19.95
N ASP A 432 25.10 -21.53 -21.00
CA ASP A 432 25.24 -20.26 -21.71
C ASP A 432 24.87 -19.05 -20.84
N LEU A 433 25.40 -17.90 -21.22
CA LEU A 433 25.26 -16.66 -20.43
C LEU A 433 23.81 -16.26 -20.21
N GLU A 434 22.94 -16.41 -21.23
CA GLU A 434 21.55 -16.01 -21.14
C GLU A 434 20.77 -16.90 -20.18
N THR A 435 20.95 -18.22 -20.29
CA THR A 435 20.37 -19.19 -19.36
C THR A 435 20.84 -18.96 -17.93
N ALA A 436 22.14 -18.66 -17.73
CA ALA A 436 22.68 -18.33 -16.42
C ALA A 436 22.04 -17.05 -15.84
N ARG A 437 21.92 -16.00 -16.65
CA ARG A 437 21.26 -14.74 -16.23
C ARG A 437 19.81 -14.98 -15.80
N ARG A 438 19.03 -15.68 -16.63
CA ARG A 438 17.62 -16.01 -16.32
C ARG A 438 17.50 -16.81 -15.02
N ALA A 439 18.39 -17.77 -14.79
CA ALA A 439 18.40 -18.58 -13.58
C ALA A 439 18.68 -17.72 -12.33
N LEU A 440 19.66 -16.83 -12.38
CA LEU A 440 20.00 -15.94 -11.27
C LEU A 440 18.88 -14.92 -10.98
N ILE A 441 18.30 -14.33 -12.01
CA ILE A 441 17.18 -13.38 -11.89
C ILE A 441 15.96 -14.07 -11.29
N SER A 442 15.60 -15.27 -11.80
CA SER A 442 14.52 -16.08 -11.26
C SER A 442 14.75 -16.46 -9.80
N SER A 443 15.98 -16.86 -9.45
CA SER A 443 16.35 -17.18 -8.07
C SER A 443 16.20 -15.99 -7.12
N PHE A 444 16.56 -14.80 -7.59
CA PHE A 444 16.43 -13.58 -6.80
C PHE A 444 14.98 -13.29 -6.40
N GLY A 445 14.01 -13.44 -7.32
CA GLY A 445 12.58 -13.29 -7.03
C GLY A 445 12.01 -14.44 -6.22
N SER A 446 12.55 -15.65 -6.36
CA SER A 446 12.03 -16.86 -5.70
C SER A 446 12.03 -16.75 -4.17
N GLU A 447 12.96 -16.02 -3.56
CA GLU A 447 13.00 -15.81 -2.10
C GLU A 447 11.68 -15.22 -1.55
N VAL A 448 11.03 -14.38 -2.33
CA VAL A 448 9.72 -13.81 -1.99
C VAL A 448 8.59 -14.74 -2.43
N ILE A 449 8.65 -15.24 -3.65
CA ILE A 449 7.59 -16.08 -4.24
C ILE A 449 7.36 -17.35 -3.40
N GLU A 450 8.41 -17.96 -2.85
CA GLU A 450 8.31 -19.16 -2.00
C GLU A 450 7.56 -18.90 -0.68
N LYS A 451 7.41 -17.65 -0.26
CA LYS A 451 6.66 -17.28 0.94
C LYS A 451 5.14 -17.25 0.74
N PHE A 452 4.62 -17.28 -0.48
CA PHE A 452 3.19 -17.44 -0.68
C PHE A 452 2.70 -18.72 -0.01
N PRO A 453 1.70 -18.65 0.89
CA PRO A 453 1.24 -19.81 1.62
C PRO A 453 0.54 -20.83 0.70
N ASN A 454 -0.18 -20.33 -0.31
CA ASN A 454 -0.90 -21.15 -1.28
C ASN A 454 0.02 -21.58 -2.43
N ARG A 455 0.07 -22.91 -2.69
CA ARG A 455 0.91 -23.48 -3.75
C ARG A 455 0.50 -23.03 -5.16
N GLU A 456 -0.79 -22.93 -5.42
CA GLU A 456 -1.31 -22.52 -6.73
C GLU A 456 -0.89 -21.09 -7.05
N ILE A 457 -1.08 -20.15 -6.12
CA ILE A 457 -0.65 -18.76 -6.25
C ILE A 457 0.87 -18.67 -6.40
N ARG A 458 1.62 -19.47 -5.66
CA ARG A 458 3.09 -19.54 -5.76
C ARG A 458 3.54 -19.97 -7.16
N ASP A 459 2.93 -21.05 -7.69
CA ASP A 459 3.25 -21.57 -9.01
C ASP A 459 2.83 -20.58 -10.11
N GLN A 460 1.68 -19.93 -9.95
CA GLN A 460 1.22 -18.86 -10.84
C GLN A 460 2.19 -17.67 -10.86
N ALA A 461 2.58 -17.14 -9.69
CA ALA A 461 3.55 -16.06 -9.58
C ALA A 461 4.90 -16.43 -10.19
N ARG A 462 5.40 -17.65 -9.92
CA ARG A 462 6.66 -18.17 -10.47
C ARG A 462 6.62 -18.25 -11.99
N ASN A 463 5.55 -18.82 -12.56
CA ASN A 463 5.40 -18.96 -14.00
C ASN A 463 5.27 -17.60 -14.67
N HIS A 464 4.51 -16.69 -14.08
CA HIS A 464 4.39 -15.33 -14.57
C HIS A 464 5.74 -14.60 -14.59
N VAL A 465 6.48 -14.58 -13.48
CA VAL A 465 7.81 -13.94 -13.43
C VAL A 465 8.79 -14.57 -14.44
N LYS A 466 8.74 -15.89 -14.64
CA LYS A 466 9.55 -16.56 -15.66
C LYS A 466 9.19 -16.16 -17.08
N SER A 467 7.92 -15.90 -17.38
CA SER A 467 7.46 -15.48 -18.71
C SER A 467 7.90 -14.06 -19.07
N LEU A 468 8.27 -13.25 -18.09
CA LEU A 468 8.79 -11.88 -18.27
C LEU A 468 10.31 -11.82 -18.50
N LEU A 469 11.03 -12.93 -18.34
CA LEU A 469 12.48 -13.07 -18.51
C LEU A 469 12.83 -13.68 -19.87
#